data_0d7c71bd62b5b443cfb3c5d110fca299
#
_entry.id   0d7c71bd62b5b443cfb3c5d110fca299
#
_cell.length_a   1.000
_cell.length_b   1.000
_cell.length_c   1.000
_cell.angle_alpha   90.00
_cell.angle_beta   90.00
_cell.angle_gamma   90.00
#
_symmetry.space_group_name_H-M   'P 1'
#
loop_
_entity.id
_entity.type
_entity.pdbx_description
1 polymer ?
#
loop_
_entity_poly.entity_id
_entity_poly.type
_entity_poly.pdbx_seq_one_letter_code
_entity_poly.pdbx_strand_id
1 'polypeptide(L)'
;MVANTEQRKYIRVPFKAVACLWPLKQDAKEIRCDQTRDISLKGIYCYSDIKFSVGTTCELELHFTDTSSKLVLFLKGRVVRTDEEGMGIKFEEMDLDSFFSLKNILNYNK
;
A
#
# COMPACT_ATOMS: atom_id res chain seq x y z
N MET A 1 -15.94 21.42 -6.67
CA MET A 1 -17.00 20.86 -5.93
C MET A 1 -16.61 19.53 -5.30
N VAL A 2 -17.09 19.28 -4.19
CA VAL A 2 -16.64 18.15 -3.40
C VAL A 2 -17.47 16.89 -3.58
N ALA A 3 -18.40 16.89 -4.51
CA ALA A 3 -19.31 15.77 -4.66
C ALA A 3 -18.59 14.44 -4.85
N ASN A 4 -17.46 14.48 -5.55
CA ASN A 4 -16.74 13.24 -5.81
C ASN A 4 -16.16 12.61 -4.58
N THR A 5 -15.80 13.39 -3.60
CA THR A 5 -15.23 12.84 -2.38
C THR A 5 -16.28 12.17 -1.52
N GLU A 6 -17.52 12.55 -1.69
CA GLU A 6 -18.61 11.96 -0.91
C GLU A 6 -18.91 10.55 -1.31
N GLN A 7 -18.64 10.21 -2.56
CA GLN A 7 -18.93 8.89 -3.08
C GLN A 7 -17.88 7.87 -2.73
N ARG A 8 -16.74 8.33 -2.23
CA ARG A 8 -15.64 7.47 -1.87
C ARG A 8 -15.39 7.58 -0.38
N LYS A 9 -15.36 6.46 0.28
CA LYS A 9 -15.00 6.45 1.68
C LYS A 9 -13.54 6.81 1.90
N TYR A 10 -12.69 6.51 0.92
CA TYR A 10 -11.25 6.65 1.09
C TYR A 10 -10.68 7.38 -0.10
N ILE A 11 -9.88 8.38 0.19
CA ILE A 11 -9.21 9.16 -0.84
C ILE A 11 -8.00 8.35 -1.32
N ARG A 12 -7.86 8.26 -2.62
CA ARG A 12 -6.72 7.61 -3.25
C ARG A 12 -5.83 8.66 -3.84
N VAL A 13 -4.55 8.56 -3.55
CA VAL A 13 -3.57 9.54 -4.00
C VAL A 13 -2.51 8.81 -4.81
N PRO A 14 -2.17 9.31 -6.02
CA PRO A 14 -1.04 8.75 -6.75
C PRO A 14 0.24 9.17 -6.06
N PHE A 15 0.79 8.28 -5.30
CA PHE A 15 1.92 8.57 -4.44
C PHE A 15 3.10 7.70 -4.85
N LYS A 16 4.28 8.28 -4.82
CA LYS A 16 5.48 7.50 -5.07
C LYS A 16 5.95 6.85 -3.79
N ALA A 17 5.82 5.55 -3.76
CA ALA A 17 6.28 4.77 -2.63
C ALA A 17 6.88 3.48 -3.16
N VAL A 18 7.89 2.99 -2.47
CA VAL A 18 8.45 1.68 -2.73
C VAL A 18 7.86 0.75 -1.70
N ALA A 19 7.31 -0.36 -2.15
CA ALA A 19 6.70 -1.34 -1.25
C ALA A 19 7.55 -2.61 -1.25
N CYS A 20 7.91 -3.05 -0.07
CA CYS A 20 8.57 -4.34 0.11
C CYS A 20 7.58 -5.26 0.80
N LEU A 21 7.37 -6.44 0.24
CA LEU A 21 6.34 -7.36 0.70
C LEU A 21 6.96 -8.69 1.04
N TRP A 22 6.66 -9.18 2.22
CA TRP A 22 7.12 -10.50 2.68
C TRP A 22 5.90 -11.34 3.01
N PRO A 23 5.72 -12.48 2.32
CA PRO A 23 4.61 -13.37 2.67
C PRO A 23 4.90 -14.00 4.02
N LEU A 24 3.84 -14.30 4.75
CA LEU A 24 4.01 -14.96 6.05
C LEU A 24 4.37 -16.41 5.93
N LYS A 25 4.17 -17.00 4.75
CA LYS A 25 4.57 -18.39 4.52
C LYS A 25 6.05 -18.47 4.21
N GLN A 26 6.70 -19.51 4.73
CA GLN A 26 8.14 -19.60 4.74
C GLN A 26 8.80 -19.75 3.38
N ASP A 27 8.08 -20.24 2.39
CA ASP A 27 8.71 -20.60 1.12
C ASP A 27 8.67 -19.49 0.08
N ALA A 28 8.08 -18.36 0.41
CA ALA A 28 7.93 -17.32 -0.57
C ALA A 28 8.96 -16.23 -0.35
N LYS A 29 9.42 -15.65 -1.44
CA LYS A 29 10.45 -14.63 -1.40
C LYS A 29 9.83 -13.27 -1.30
N GLU A 30 10.62 -12.34 -0.78
CA GLU A 30 10.26 -10.94 -0.78
C GLU A 30 9.98 -10.45 -2.19
N ILE A 31 8.96 -9.63 -2.34
CA ILE A 31 8.70 -8.90 -3.57
C ILE A 31 8.93 -7.43 -3.28
N ARG A 32 9.78 -6.82 -4.10
CA ARG A 32 9.99 -5.37 -4.04
C ARG A 32 9.29 -4.72 -5.21
N CYS A 33 8.38 -3.81 -4.90
CA CYS A 33 7.63 -3.07 -5.90
C CYS A 33 8.13 -1.64 -5.90
N ASP A 34 8.89 -1.28 -6.92
CA ASP A 34 9.42 0.07 -7.04
C ASP A 34 8.37 1.06 -7.51
N GLN A 35 7.28 0.56 -8.06
CA GLN A 35 6.18 1.41 -8.50
C GLN A 35 4.89 0.96 -7.86
N THR A 36 4.21 1.92 -7.26
CA THR A 36 2.93 1.68 -6.63
C THR A 36 1.92 2.69 -7.15
N ARG A 37 0.65 2.38 -6.96
CA ARG A 37 -0.44 3.21 -7.44
C ARG A 37 -1.55 3.24 -6.39
N ASP A 38 -2.29 4.33 -6.37
CA ASP A 38 -3.56 4.40 -5.66
C ASP A 38 -3.47 3.98 -4.20
N ILE A 39 -2.54 4.59 -3.47
CA ILE A 39 -2.47 4.33 -2.04
C ILE A 39 -3.61 5.04 -1.32
N SER A 40 -4.19 4.37 -0.35
CA SER A 40 -5.24 4.92 0.51
C SER A 40 -5.07 4.38 1.91
N LEU A 41 -5.96 4.74 2.82
CA LEU A 41 -5.95 4.15 4.17
C LEU A 41 -6.34 2.68 4.16
N LYS A 42 -6.92 2.21 3.07
CA LYS A 42 -7.39 0.82 2.97
C LYS A 42 -6.42 -0.10 2.27
N GLY A 43 -5.60 0.40 1.39
CA GLY A 43 -4.74 -0.47 0.63
C GLY A 43 -3.91 0.24 -0.41
N ILE A 44 -3.21 -0.56 -1.20
CA ILE A 44 -2.28 -0.07 -2.20
C ILE A 44 -2.28 -1.05 -3.38
N TYR A 45 -2.02 -0.52 -4.56
CA TYR A 45 -1.78 -1.35 -5.73
C TYR A 45 -0.30 -1.33 -6.06
N CYS A 46 0.27 -2.52 -6.21
CA CYS A 46 1.70 -2.70 -6.47
C CYS A 46 1.90 -3.27 -7.86
N TYR A 47 2.66 -2.57 -8.69
CA TYR A 47 3.04 -3.09 -10.01
C TYR A 47 4.14 -4.13 -9.82
N SER A 48 3.94 -5.32 -10.37
CA SER A 48 4.93 -6.38 -10.26
C SER A 48 4.64 -7.47 -11.26
N ASP A 49 5.68 -8.00 -11.88
CA ASP A 49 5.55 -9.17 -12.73
C ASP A 49 5.35 -10.44 -11.90
N ILE A 50 5.91 -10.44 -10.71
CA ILE A 50 5.76 -11.58 -9.79
C ILE A 50 4.71 -11.19 -8.77
N LYS A 51 3.74 -12.08 -8.57
CA LYS A 51 2.59 -11.77 -7.71
C LYS A 51 2.37 -12.90 -6.72
N PHE A 52 1.95 -12.52 -5.52
CA PHE A 52 1.45 -13.50 -4.57
C PHE A 52 0.02 -13.88 -4.95
N SER A 53 -0.38 -15.08 -4.59
CA SER A 53 -1.75 -15.52 -4.83
C SER A 53 -2.75 -14.69 -4.04
N VAL A 54 -3.93 -14.51 -4.59
CA VAL A 54 -5.03 -13.86 -3.87
C VAL A 54 -5.27 -14.61 -2.57
N GLY A 55 -5.44 -13.85 -1.49
CA GLY A 55 -5.60 -14.41 -0.16
C GLY A 55 -4.30 -14.51 0.64
N THR A 56 -3.16 -14.25 0.01
CA THR A 56 -1.88 -14.29 0.72
C THR A 56 -1.79 -13.14 1.70
N THR A 57 -1.51 -13.47 2.96
CA THR A 57 -1.22 -12.46 3.98
C THR A 57 0.27 -12.14 3.93
N CYS A 58 0.60 -10.87 4.00
CA CYS A 58 1.99 -10.46 3.90
C CYS A 58 2.27 -9.28 4.82
N GLU A 59 3.52 -9.12 5.16
CA GLU A 59 4.00 -7.92 5.82
C GLU A 59 4.49 -6.95 4.76
N LEU A 60 4.26 -5.66 5.02
CA LEU A 60 4.65 -4.62 4.07
C LEU A 60 5.51 -3.58 4.77
N GLU A 61 6.52 -3.13 4.04
CA GLU A 61 7.21 -1.89 4.35
C GLU A 61 6.94 -0.92 3.23
N LEU A 62 6.39 0.23 3.57
CA LEU A 62 6.16 1.28 2.58
C LEU A 62 7.17 2.40 2.83
N HIS A 63 7.97 2.67 1.81
CA HIS A 63 9.01 3.69 1.85
C HIS A 63 8.55 4.86 1.00
N PHE A 64 8.29 5.99 1.62
CA PHE A 64 7.83 7.18 0.91
C PHE A 64 9.04 8.01 0.54
N THR A 65 9.23 8.20 -0.76
CA THR A 65 10.43 8.81 -1.30
C THR A 65 10.26 10.28 -1.67
N ASP A 66 9.02 10.74 -1.75
CA ASP A 66 8.73 12.11 -2.16
C ASP A 66 8.63 13.07 -1.00
N THR A 67 8.90 12.62 0.20
CA THR A 67 8.84 13.48 1.37
C THR A 67 10.22 13.97 1.74
N SER A 68 10.28 15.11 2.39
CA SER A 68 11.55 15.67 2.83
C SER A 68 12.22 14.83 3.91
N SER A 69 11.44 14.05 4.66
CA SER A 69 11.98 13.11 5.63
C SER A 69 11.67 11.70 5.15
N LYS A 70 12.62 10.81 5.42
CA LYS A 70 12.43 9.41 5.06
C LYS A 70 11.41 8.79 6.00
N LEU A 71 10.31 8.36 5.45
CA LEU A 71 9.25 7.75 6.23
C LEU A 71 9.06 6.33 5.78
N VAL A 72 9.09 5.41 6.73
CA VAL A 72 8.85 4.00 6.48
C VAL A 72 7.70 3.56 7.37
N LEU A 73 6.70 2.94 6.78
CA LEU A 73 5.57 2.40 7.51
C LEU A 73 5.61 0.88 7.45
N PHE A 74 5.26 0.26 8.57
CA PHE A 74 5.20 -1.20 8.68
C PHE A 74 3.76 -1.61 8.94
N LEU A 75 3.26 -2.54 8.13
CA LEU A 75 1.88 -2.97 8.28
C LEU A 75 1.71 -4.37 7.74
N LYS A 76 0.52 -4.92 7.93
CA LYS A 76 0.16 -6.23 7.38
C LYS A 76 -1.00 -6.05 6.43
N GLY A 77 -0.99 -6.85 5.39
CA GLY A 77 -2.04 -6.80 4.40
C GLY A 77 -2.31 -8.15 3.79
N ARG A 78 -3.28 -8.16 2.90
CA ARG A 78 -3.67 -9.37 2.18
C ARG A 78 -3.87 -9.04 0.74
N VAL A 79 -3.37 -9.90 -0.14
CA VAL A 79 -3.62 -9.75 -1.57
C VAL A 79 -5.08 -10.05 -1.83
N VAL A 80 -5.79 -9.08 -2.39
CA VAL A 80 -7.23 -9.22 -2.65
C VAL A 80 -7.54 -9.36 -4.12
N ARG A 81 -6.59 -9.00 -4.98
CA ARG A 81 -6.75 -9.21 -6.42
C ARG A 81 -5.39 -9.19 -7.10
N THR A 82 -5.32 -9.85 -8.24
CA THR A 82 -4.16 -9.77 -9.11
C THR A 82 -4.64 -9.58 -10.53
N ASP A 83 -3.81 -8.94 -11.34
CA ASP A 83 -4.06 -8.79 -12.76
C ASP A 83 -2.73 -8.85 -13.50
N GLU A 84 -2.73 -8.52 -14.77
CA GLU A 84 -1.52 -8.64 -15.56
C GLU A 84 -0.42 -7.71 -15.10
N GLU A 85 -0.77 -6.59 -14.51
CA GLU A 85 0.19 -5.55 -14.16
C GLU A 85 0.70 -5.64 -12.73
N GLY A 86 -0.07 -6.25 -11.84
CA GLY A 86 0.33 -6.28 -10.45
C GLY A 86 -0.71 -6.88 -9.54
N MET A 87 -0.73 -6.39 -8.32
CA MET A 87 -1.64 -6.91 -7.30
C MET A 87 -2.13 -5.80 -6.40
N GLY A 88 -3.39 -5.93 -6.00
CA GLY A 88 -4.01 -5.05 -5.02
C GLY A 88 -3.92 -5.67 -3.64
N ILE A 89 -3.50 -4.87 -2.67
CA ILE A 89 -3.29 -5.33 -1.31
C ILE A 89 -4.14 -4.49 -0.39
N LYS A 90 -4.97 -5.18 0.40
CA LYS A 90 -5.77 -4.53 1.43
C LYS A 90 -4.99 -4.53 2.74
N PHE A 91 -4.92 -3.37 3.39
CA PHE A 91 -4.28 -3.29 4.70
C PHE A 91 -5.19 -3.89 5.74
N GLU A 92 -4.64 -4.75 6.59
CA GLU A 92 -5.42 -5.44 7.61
C GLU A 92 -4.99 -5.05 9.02
N GLU A 93 -3.70 -4.82 9.23
CA GLU A 93 -3.20 -4.41 10.52
C GLU A 93 -2.19 -3.29 10.37
N MET A 94 -2.32 -2.29 11.20
CA MET A 94 -1.46 -1.13 11.17
C MET A 94 -1.48 -0.53 12.56
N ASP A 95 -0.32 -0.21 13.11
CA ASP A 95 -0.32 0.44 14.41
C ASP A 95 -0.80 1.88 14.27
N LEU A 96 -1.10 2.50 15.42
CA LEU A 96 -1.67 3.85 15.41
C LEU A 96 -0.71 4.87 14.83
N ASP A 97 0.58 4.75 15.10
CA ASP A 97 1.55 5.69 14.58
C ASP A 97 1.61 5.63 13.06
N SER A 98 1.64 4.42 12.52
CA SER A 98 1.63 4.24 11.06
C SER A 98 0.34 4.76 10.46
N PHE A 99 -0.78 4.51 11.12
CA PHE A 99 -2.08 4.98 10.64
C PHE A 99 -2.11 6.51 10.56
N PHE A 100 -1.68 7.18 11.61
CA PHE A 100 -1.67 8.63 11.62
C PHE A 100 -0.68 9.20 10.62
N SER A 101 0.48 8.57 10.48
CA SER A 101 1.44 9.00 9.48
C SER A 101 0.88 8.89 8.08
N LEU A 102 0.25 7.78 7.78
CA LEU A 102 -0.35 7.57 6.47
C LEU A 102 -1.47 8.57 6.23
N LYS A 103 -2.31 8.78 7.23
CA LYS A 103 -3.42 9.73 7.12
C LYS A 103 -2.89 11.13 6.84
N ASN A 104 -1.83 11.53 7.51
CA ASN A 104 -1.23 12.84 7.29
C ASN A 104 -0.68 12.98 5.88
N ILE A 105 0.02 11.96 5.40
CA ILE A 105 0.57 11.97 4.05
C ILE A 105 -0.55 12.11 3.02
N LEU A 106 -1.61 11.36 3.18
CA LEU A 106 -2.73 11.40 2.23
C LEU A 106 -3.43 12.74 2.26
N ASN A 107 -3.56 13.34 3.43
CA ASN A 107 -4.19 14.65 3.54
C ASN A 107 -3.34 15.74 2.92
N TYR A 108 -2.03 15.67 3.07
CA TYR A 108 -1.13 16.67 2.51
C TYR A 108 -1.09 16.62 0.99
N ASN A 109 -1.32 15.47 0.42
CA ASN A 109 -1.08 15.23 -1.00
C ASN A 109 -2.36 15.00 -1.80
N LYS A 110 -3.44 15.50 -1.29
CA LYS A 110 -4.70 15.41 -2.03
C LYS A 110 -4.66 16.23 -3.30
#